data_80b158dfae2af58360e9d443ef27f401
#
_entry.id   80b158dfae2af58360e9d443ef27f401
#
_cell.length_a   1.000
_cell.length_b   1.000
_cell.length_c   1.000
_cell.angle_alpha   90.00
_cell.angle_beta   90.00
_cell.angle_gamma   90.00
#
_symmetry.space_group_name_H-M   'P 1'
#
loop_
_entity.id
_entity.type
_entity.pdbx_description
1 polymer ?
#
loop_
_entity_poly.entity_id
_entity_poly.type
_entity_poly.pdbx_seq_one_letter_code
_entity_poly.pdbx_strand_id
1 'polypeptide(L)'
;FAETPDSVREKNYRDMRPIAPDSFGYSVIRNSVWSDFYRALLDTAERMDFSIEGLHEETGPGVIEAAIGVDRALAAADKAALFKTFSKVVAQRRGLMATFMAKWSKDWPGQSGHIHVSLKNTAGTPVFHDASKPHSMSDTQRWFVGGQQKLMPELLAMVAPTVNSYRRLIPGFWAPTDSAWSVDNRTTSLRVIPGSPKSQRVEYRIAAADANPYVILSAALASGFWGIENRVEPEPMVEGNAYEKRFPEYLALPRTLWDSAQRLKASKMARDWFGDEFVEHYAATREWEEREFRRHISDWELARYFEII
;
A
#
# COMPACT_ATOMS: atom_id res chain seq x y z
N PHE A 1 -17.25 2.90 -8.69
CA PHE A 1 -18.23 3.93 -9.02
C PHE A 1 -19.36 3.34 -9.83
N ALA A 2 -20.60 3.77 -9.56
CA ALA A 2 -21.80 3.37 -10.30
C ALA A 2 -21.96 4.18 -11.61
N GLU A 3 -20.88 4.22 -12.40
CA GLU A 3 -20.74 5.00 -13.62
C GLU A 3 -19.78 4.30 -14.57
N THR A 4 -19.91 4.56 -15.87
CA THR A 4 -18.97 4.05 -16.86
C THR A 4 -17.72 4.93 -16.93
N PRO A 5 -16.59 4.43 -17.44
CA PRO A 5 -15.40 5.27 -17.69
C PRO A 5 -15.68 6.48 -18.60
N ASP A 6 -16.57 6.35 -19.57
CA ASP A 6 -16.92 7.43 -20.47
C ASP A 6 -17.71 8.52 -19.77
N SER A 7 -18.75 8.14 -18.99
CA SER A 7 -19.51 9.09 -18.16
C SER A 7 -18.62 9.86 -17.18
N VAL A 8 -17.66 9.18 -16.54
CA VAL A 8 -16.71 9.82 -15.62
C VAL A 8 -15.79 10.82 -16.35
N ARG A 9 -15.34 10.46 -17.57
CA ARG A 9 -14.50 11.34 -18.40
C ARG A 9 -15.26 12.58 -18.87
N GLU A 10 -16.52 12.43 -19.30
CA GLU A 10 -17.38 13.56 -19.71
C GLU A 10 -17.56 14.59 -18.59
N LYS A 11 -17.55 14.15 -17.34
CA LYS A 11 -17.62 15.00 -16.13
C LYS A 11 -16.26 15.51 -15.65
N ASN A 12 -15.18 15.29 -16.40
CA ASN A 12 -13.81 15.61 -15.97
C ASN A 12 -13.48 15.06 -14.57
N TYR A 13 -13.93 13.82 -14.27
CA TYR A 13 -13.73 13.15 -12.98
C TYR A 13 -14.29 13.92 -11.77
N ARG A 14 -15.35 14.72 -11.98
CA ARG A 14 -16.06 15.46 -10.93
C ARG A 14 -17.41 14.80 -10.63
N ASP A 15 -17.93 15.05 -9.44
CA ASP A 15 -19.26 14.60 -9.01
C ASP A 15 -19.52 13.13 -9.30
N MET A 16 -18.52 12.31 -9.05
CA MET A 16 -18.58 10.87 -9.29
C MET A 16 -19.50 10.19 -8.27
N ARG A 17 -20.33 9.28 -8.75
CA ARG A 17 -21.27 8.52 -7.94
C ARG A 17 -20.65 7.19 -7.47
N PRO A 18 -20.28 7.03 -6.19
CA PRO A 18 -19.82 5.75 -5.65
C PRO A 18 -20.93 4.67 -5.72
N ILE A 19 -20.55 3.40 -5.67
CA ILE A 19 -21.49 2.28 -5.59
C ILE A 19 -22.22 2.21 -4.24
N ALA A 20 -21.65 2.82 -3.20
CA ALA A 20 -22.28 3.00 -1.90
C ALA A 20 -22.09 4.46 -1.46
N PRO A 21 -23.13 5.11 -0.88
CA PRO A 21 -23.00 6.43 -0.31
C PRO A 21 -22.25 6.35 1.02
N ASP A 22 -21.56 7.41 1.39
CA ASP A 22 -20.87 7.56 2.65
C ASP A 22 -19.91 6.40 3.02
N SER A 23 -19.58 6.25 4.30
CA SER A 23 -18.66 5.23 4.79
C SER A 23 -19.43 4.14 5.54
N PHE A 24 -19.97 3.19 4.80
CA PHE A 24 -20.68 2.01 5.33
C PHE A 24 -19.81 0.75 5.36
N GLY A 25 -18.55 0.86 5.68
CA GLY A 25 -17.66 -0.28 5.77
C GLY A 25 -18.28 -1.47 6.50
N TYR A 26 -18.07 -2.67 5.98
CA TYR A 26 -18.61 -3.94 6.49
C TYR A 26 -20.14 -4.07 6.46
N SER A 27 -20.85 -3.25 5.68
CA SER A 27 -22.31 -3.32 5.58
C SER A 27 -22.78 -4.54 4.80
N VAL A 28 -23.50 -5.44 5.46
CA VAL A 28 -24.12 -6.61 4.81
C VAL A 28 -25.13 -6.18 3.73
N ILE A 29 -25.88 -5.11 3.96
CA ILE A 29 -26.87 -4.61 2.98
C ILE A 29 -26.16 -4.15 1.71
N ARG A 30 -25.10 -3.37 1.82
CA ARG A 30 -24.36 -2.84 0.67
C ARG A 30 -23.69 -3.96 -0.13
N ASN A 31 -23.03 -4.87 0.56
CA ASN A 31 -22.46 -6.06 -0.06
C ASN A 31 -23.50 -6.91 -0.79
N SER A 32 -24.71 -7.06 -0.20
CA SER A 32 -25.79 -7.84 -0.80
C SER A 32 -26.38 -7.17 -2.05
N VAL A 33 -26.52 -5.84 -2.07
CA VAL A 33 -26.99 -5.09 -3.26
C VAL A 33 -26.06 -5.31 -4.46
N TRP A 34 -24.75 -5.40 -4.22
CA TRP A 34 -23.74 -5.60 -5.27
C TRP A 34 -23.25 -7.06 -5.37
N SER A 35 -24.01 -8.02 -4.86
CA SER A 35 -23.61 -9.43 -4.79
C SER A 35 -23.19 -10.02 -6.14
N ASP A 36 -23.82 -9.62 -7.25
CA ASP A 36 -23.46 -10.10 -8.59
C ASP A 36 -22.08 -9.59 -9.05
N PHE A 37 -21.71 -8.38 -8.64
CA PHE A 37 -20.37 -7.85 -8.88
C PHE A 37 -19.33 -8.59 -8.04
N TYR A 38 -19.60 -8.82 -6.76
CA TYR A 38 -18.73 -9.58 -5.85
C TYR A 38 -18.51 -11.02 -6.34
N ARG A 39 -19.61 -11.71 -6.71
CA ARG A 39 -19.51 -13.08 -7.28
C ARG A 39 -18.65 -13.10 -8.54
N ALA A 40 -18.82 -12.13 -9.42
CA ALA A 40 -18.04 -12.08 -10.64
C ALA A 40 -16.55 -11.83 -10.40
N LEU A 41 -16.17 -11.09 -9.34
CA LEU A 41 -14.77 -10.95 -8.93
C LEU A 41 -14.22 -12.30 -8.41
N LEU A 42 -14.98 -12.99 -7.55
CA LEU A 42 -14.62 -14.31 -7.03
C LEU A 42 -14.46 -15.34 -8.14
N ASP A 43 -15.45 -15.45 -9.04
CA ASP A 43 -15.42 -16.36 -10.18
C ASP A 43 -14.25 -16.08 -11.12
N THR A 44 -13.89 -14.79 -11.28
CA THR A 44 -12.76 -14.40 -12.11
C THR A 44 -11.44 -14.81 -11.45
N ALA A 45 -11.31 -14.62 -10.15
CA ALA A 45 -10.14 -15.04 -9.38
C ALA A 45 -9.96 -16.57 -9.42
N GLU A 46 -11.03 -17.34 -9.22
CA GLU A 46 -11.02 -18.79 -9.30
C GLU A 46 -10.58 -19.30 -10.69
N ARG A 47 -11.08 -18.70 -11.77
CA ARG A 47 -10.67 -19.04 -13.16
C ARG A 47 -9.23 -18.69 -13.46
N MET A 48 -8.61 -17.82 -12.68
CA MET A 48 -7.19 -17.44 -12.77
C MET A 48 -6.33 -18.18 -11.74
N ASP A 49 -6.88 -19.22 -11.13
CA ASP A 49 -6.20 -20.09 -10.16
C ASP A 49 -5.66 -19.33 -8.94
N PHE A 50 -6.45 -18.41 -8.39
CA PHE A 50 -6.15 -17.83 -7.09
C PHE A 50 -7.39 -17.61 -6.22
N SER A 51 -7.21 -17.75 -4.90
CA SER A 51 -8.28 -17.52 -3.93
C SER A 51 -8.31 -16.06 -3.46
N ILE A 52 -9.52 -15.57 -3.25
CA ILE A 52 -9.80 -14.37 -2.46
C ILE A 52 -10.36 -14.85 -1.12
N GLU A 53 -9.62 -14.66 -0.03
CA GLU A 53 -9.99 -15.11 1.32
C GLU A 53 -10.98 -14.16 2.01
N GLY A 54 -11.02 -12.91 1.59
CA GLY A 54 -11.94 -11.90 2.07
C GLY A 54 -12.25 -10.86 0.99
N LEU A 55 -13.52 -10.48 0.88
CA LEU A 55 -13.97 -9.43 -0.02
C LEU A 55 -15.10 -8.67 0.67
N HIS A 56 -14.87 -7.39 0.95
CA HIS A 56 -15.80 -6.56 1.72
C HIS A 56 -15.65 -5.07 1.40
N GLU A 57 -16.66 -4.28 1.77
CA GLU A 57 -16.52 -2.83 1.76
C GLU A 57 -15.67 -2.36 2.94
N GLU A 58 -14.74 -1.46 2.64
CA GLU A 58 -13.86 -0.77 3.58
C GLU A 58 -14.35 0.66 3.87
N THR A 59 -13.56 1.40 4.66
CA THR A 59 -13.84 2.80 5.01
C THR A 59 -13.74 3.69 3.78
N GLY A 60 -14.84 4.32 3.44
CA GLY A 60 -14.97 5.22 2.30
C GLY A 60 -16.02 4.79 1.29
N PRO A 61 -16.64 5.73 0.56
CA PRO A 61 -17.75 5.44 -0.35
C PRO A 61 -17.35 4.48 -1.48
N GLY A 62 -17.92 3.28 -1.47
CA GLY A 62 -17.69 2.26 -2.50
C GLY A 62 -16.26 1.71 -2.56
N VAL A 63 -15.50 1.83 -1.47
CA VAL A 63 -14.17 1.20 -1.35
C VAL A 63 -14.35 -0.28 -1.03
N ILE A 64 -13.74 -1.13 -1.83
CA ILE A 64 -13.78 -2.58 -1.67
C ILE A 64 -12.35 -3.07 -1.42
N GLU A 65 -12.17 -3.86 -0.37
CA GLU A 65 -10.93 -4.56 -0.08
C GLU A 65 -11.06 -6.04 -0.46
N ALA A 66 -10.02 -6.56 -1.12
CA ALA A 66 -9.85 -7.98 -1.39
C ALA A 66 -8.59 -8.49 -0.69
N ALA A 67 -8.74 -9.51 0.14
CA ALA A 67 -7.63 -10.26 0.72
C ALA A 67 -7.30 -11.44 -0.21
N ILE A 68 -6.21 -11.33 -0.94
CA ILE A 68 -5.72 -12.39 -1.83
C ILE A 68 -5.03 -13.47 -0.97
N GLY A 69 -5.34 -14.73 -1.23
CA GLY A 69 -4.77 -15.88 -0.53
C GLY A 69 -3.24 -15.90 -0.60
N VAL A 70 -2.62 -16.33 0.51
CA VAL A 70 -1.16 -16.36 0.66
C VAL A 70 -0.49 -17.27 -0.38
N ASP A 71 0.62 -16.80 -0.96
CA ASP A 71 1.44 -17.57 -1.89
C ASP A 71 2.92 -17.14 -1.82
N ARG A 72 3.76 -17.78 -2.64
CA ARG A 72 5.14 -17.33 -2.85
C ARG A 72 5.16 -15.92 -3.45
N ALA A 73 6.13 -15.13 -3.08
CA ALA A 73 6.18 -13.70 -3.40
C ALA A 73 5.89 -13.36 -4.88
N LEU A 74 6.54 -14.05 -5.84
CA LEU A 74 6.33 -13.81 -7.26
C LEU A 74 4.88 -14.15 -7.67
N ALA A 75 4.37 -15.32 -7.27
CA ALA A 75 3.00 -15.72 -7.54
C ALA A 75 1.97 -14.78 -6.90
N ALA A 76 2.24 -14.27 -5.69
CA ALA A 76 1.40 -13.26 -5.05
C ALA A 76 1.37 -11.95 -5.84
N ALA A 77 2.52 -11.51 -6.40
CA ALA A 77 2.57 -10.35 -7.28
C ALA A 77 1.78 -10.55 -8.58
N ASP A 78 1.91 -11.75 -9.21
CA ASP A 78 1.14 -12.13 -10.40
C ASP A 78 -0.36 -12.04 -10.14
N LYS A 79 -0.83 -12.64 -9.04
CA LYS A 79 -2.24 -12.62 -8.62
C LYS A 79 -2.75 -11.21 -8.37
N ALA A 80 -1.96 -10.37 -7.69
CA ALA A 80 -2.32 -8.98 -7.44
C ALA A 80 -2.38 -8.16 -8.75
N ALA A 81 -1.48 -8.37 -9.69
CA ALA A 81 -1.48 -7.71 -11.00
C ALA A 81 -2.70 -8.13 -11.84
N LEU A 82 -3.02 -9.42 -11.86
CA LEU A 82 -4.22 -9.96 -12.50
C LEU A 82 -5.48 -9.41 -11.85
N PHE A 83 -5.56 -9.43 -10.52
CA PHE A 83 -6.69 -8.86 -9.78
C PHE A 83 -6.93 -7.39 -10.12
N LYS A 84 -5.90 -6.55 -10.10
CA LYS A 84 -6.01 -5.13 -10.46
C LYS A 84 -6.52 -4.93 -11.88
N THR A 85 -6.05 -5.72 -12.83
CA THR A 85 -6.45 -5.63 -14.23
C THR A 85 -7.89 -6.09 -14.42
N PHE A 86 -8.22 -7.28 -13.95
CA PHE A 86 -9.51 -7.90 -14.24
C PHE A 86 -10.65 -7.35 -13.39
N SER A 87 -10.37 -6.79 -12.21
CA SER A 87 -11.39 -6.03 -11.46
C SER A 87 -11.92 -4.86 -12.27
N LYS A 88 -11.07 -4.16 -13.01
CA LYS A 88 -11.49 -3.08 -13.93
C LYS A 88 -12.31 -3.61 -15.09
N VAL A 89 -11.91 -4.74 -15.68
CA VAL A 89 -12.65 -5.39 -16.78
C VAL A 89 -14.03 -5.85 -16.31
N VAL A 90 -14.10 -6.52 -15.15
CA VAL A 90 -15.36 -7.01 -14.56
C VAL A 90 -16.29 -5.85 -14.23
N ALA A 91 -15.75 -4.75 -13.70
CA ALA A 91 -16.50 -3.52 -13.43
C ALA A 91 -17.08 -2.92 -14.72
N GLN A 92 -16.24 -2.68 -15.73
CA GLN A 92 -16.68 -2.06 -17.00
C GLN A 92 -17.76 -2.87 -17.70
N ARG A 93 -17.67 -4.20 -17.71
CA ARG A 93 -18.70 -5.09 -18.27
C ARG A 93 -20.06 -4.97 -17.57
N ARG A 94 -20.10 -4.32 -16.40
CA ARG A 94 -21.32 -4.09 -15.60
C ARG A 94 -21.73 -2.62 -15.51
N GLY A 95 -21.16 -1.78 -16.37
CA GLY A 95 -21.42 -0.34 -16.35
C GLY A 95 -20.86 0.37 -15.13
N LEU A 96 -19.83 -0.21 -14.50
CA LEU A 96 -19.14 0.34 -13.35
C LEU A 96 -17.73 0.79 -13.72
N MET A 97 -17.16 1.67 -12.92
CA MET A 97 -15.75 2.05 -12.99
C MET A 97 -15.03 1.67 -11.70
N ALA A 98 -13.99 0.85 -11.81
CA ALA A 98 -13.06 0.56 -10.73
C ALA A 98 -11.77 1.35 -10.91
N THR A 99 -11.25 1.90 -9.82
CA THR A 99 -9.95 2.57 -9.77
C THR A 99 -9.11 2.07 -8.62
N PHE A 100 -7.80 2.06 -8.79
CA PHE A 100 -6.80 1.83 -7.76
C PHE A 100 -6.02 3.11 -7.45
N MET A 101 -6.57 4.27 -7.75
CA MET A 101 -6.00 5.57 -7.42
C MET A 101 -5.84 5.70 -5.91
N ALA A 102 -4.66 6.08 -5.41
CA ALA A 102 -4.36 6.07 -3.98
C ALA A 102 -5.27 7.01 -3.16
N LYS A 103 -5.66 8.15 -3.73
CA LYS A 103 -6.53 9.15 -3.07
C LYS A 103 -7.41 9.85 -4.11
N TRP A 104 -8.68 9.45 -4.23
CA TRP A 104 -9.60 10.02 -5.22
C TRP A 104 -10.41 11.20 -4.69
N SER A 105 -10.52 11.37 -3.37
CA SER A 105 -11.24 12.47 -2.73
C SER A 105 -10.45 13.02 -1.55
N LYS A 106 -10.54 14.33 -1.33
CA LYS A 106 -9.93 15.00 -0.17
C LYS A 106 -10.64 14.64 1.16
N ASP A 107 -11.91 14.26 1.10
CA ASP A 107 -12.80 14.09 2.25
C ASP A 107 -12.80 12.65 2.80
N TRP A 108 -12.30 11.69 2.03
CA TRP A 108 -12.32 10.27 2.38
C TRP A 108 -10.92 9.68 2.53
N PRO A 109 -10.74 8.60 3.29
CA PRO A 109 -9.48 7.86 3.33
C PRO A 109 -9.00 7.45 1.94
N GLY A 110 -7.69 7.27 1.79
CA GLY A 110 -7.10 6.73 0.57
C GLY A 110 -7.11 5.21 0.54
N GLN A 111 -6.73 4.66 -0.62
CA GLN A 111 -6.62 3.22 -0.85
C GLN A 111 -5.17 2.76 -0.69
N SER A 112 -4.98 1.67 0.04
CA SER A 112 -3.69 1.02 0.25
C SER A 112 -3.61 -0.33 -0.48
N GLY A 113 -2.39 -0.79 -0.67
CA GLY A 113 -2.07 -2.15 -1.08
C GLY A 113 -1.23 -2.81 0.00
N HIS A 114 -1.80 -3.09 1.17
CA HIS A 114 -1.09 -3.71 2.28
C HIS A 114 -0.51 -5.06 1.87
N ILE A 115 0.70 -5.35 2.32
CA ILE A 115 1.35 -6.63 2.07
C ILE A 115 1.59 -7.33 3.40
N HIS A 116 1.17 -8.58 3.49
CA HIS A 116 1.48 -9.46 4.59
C HIS A 116 2.63 -10.39 4.19
N VAL A 117 3.71 -10.39 4.97
CA VAL A 117 4.91 -11.19 4.71
C VAL A 117 5.17 -12.13 5.88
N SER A 118 5.42 -13.40 5.56
CA SER A 118 6.03 -14.38 6.45
C SER A 118 7.16 -15.09 5.70
N LEU A 119 8.15 -15.61 6.43
CA LEU A 119 9.26 -16.32 5.82
C LEU A 119 9.31 -17.78 6.28
N LYS A 120 9.78 -18.63 5.36
CA LYS A 120 10.15 -20.02 5.63
C LYS A 120 11.60 -20.24 5.22
N ASN A 121 12.30 -21.11 5.92
CA ASN A 121 13.61 -21.56 5.47
C ASN A 121 13.49 -22.52 4.27
N THR A 122 14.61 -22.96 3.72
CA THR A 122 14.68 -23.88 2.57
C THR A 122 14.03 -25.23 2.85
N ALA A 123 13.91 -25.64 4.12
CA ALA A 123 13.20 -26.85 4.55
C ALA A 123 11.69 -26.65 4.72
N GLY A 124 11.17 -25.43 4.45
CA GLY A 124 9.76 -25.11 4.59
C GLY A 124 9.31 -24.74 6.01
N THR A 125 10.23 -24.62 6.96
CA THR A 125 9.92 -24.27 8.35
C THR A 125 9.72 -22.75 8.47
N PRO A 126 8.60 -22.28 9.09
CA PRO A 126 8.42 -20.87 9.39
C PRO A 126 9.51 -20.34 10.32
N VAL A 127 10.06 -19.15 10.02
CA VAL A 127 11.20 -18.59 10.78
C VAL A 127 10.85 -17.30 11.53
N PHE A 128 9.63 -16.80 11.41
CA PHE A 128 9.20 -15.61 12.14
C PHE A 128 8.70 -15.89 13.56
N HIS A 129 8.29 -17.14 13.83
CA HIS A 129 7.71 -17.50 15.11
C HIS A 129 8.75 -18.11 16.05
N ASP A 130 8.77 -17.62 17.29
CA ASP A 130 9.50 -18.20 18.43
C ASP A 130 8.68 -18.02 19.71
N ALA A 131 8.08 -19.11 20.19
CA ALA A 131 7.21 -19.09 21.36
C ALA A 131 7.91 -18.66 22.68
N SER A 132 9.24 -18.68 22.72
CA SER A 132 10.02 -18.23 23.87
C SER A 132 10.25 -16.73 23.94
N LYS A 133 9.93 -16.00 22.88
CA LYS A 133 10.15 -14.57 22.77
C LYS A 133 8.84 -13.77 22.98
N PRO A 134 8.93 -12.49 23.41
CA PRO A 134 7.76 -11.60 23.47
C PRO A 134 7.02 -11.57 22.13
N HIS A 135 5.69 -11.60 22.16
CA HIS A 135 4.81 -11.64 20.99
C HIS A 135 5.11 -12.78 20.01
N SER A 136 5.76 -13.84 20.48
CA SER A 136 6.26 -14.94 19.64
C SER A 136 7.15 -14.48 18.48
N MET A 137 7.76 -13.32 18.58
CA MET A 137 8.55 -12.69 17.54
C MET A 137 10.01 -13.17 17.58
N SER A 138 10.40 -13.98 16.62
CA SER A 138 11.78 -14.47 16.51
C SER A 138 12.77 -13.33 16.24
N ASP A 139 14.06 -13.56 16.49
CA ASP A 139 15.11 -12.61 16.13
C ASP A 139 15.12 -12.34 14.62
N THR A 140 14.84 -13.35 13.79
CA THR A 140 14.71 -13.21 12.34
C THR A 140 13.60 -12.22 11.97
N GLN A 141 12.41 -12.34 12.58
CA GLN A 141 11.32 -11.39 12.34
C GLN A 141 11.66 -9.99 12.84
N ARG A 142 12.31 -9.89 14.00
CA ARG A 142 12.71 -8.61 14.58
C ARG A 142 13.69 -7.87 13.66
N TRP A 143 14.72 -8.54 13.16
CA TRP A 143 15.66 -7.95 12.21
C TRP A 143 15.03 -7.62 10.86
N PHE A 144 14.09 -8.46 10.40
CA PHE A 144 13.32 -8.17 9.19
C PHE A 144 12.52 -6.86 9.32
N VAL A 145 11.82 -6.67 10.44
CA VAL A 145 11.11 -5.42 10.76
C VAL A 145 12.07 -4.24 10.90
N GLY A 146 13.23 -4.45 11.55
CA GLY A 146 14.27 -3.42 11.70
C GLY A 146 14.79 -2.92 10.35
N GLY A 147 15.04 -3.83 9.43
CA GLY A 147 15.45 -3.48 8.06
C GLY A 147 14.37 -2.73 7.30
N GLN A 148 13.12 -3.22 7.36
CA GLN A 148 11.99 -2.52 6.74
C GLN A 148 11.80 -1.12 7.33
N GLN A 149 11.86 -0.97 8.64
CA GLN A 149 11.72 0.32 9.31
C GLN A 149 12.80 1.31 8.84
N LYS A 150 14.06 0.89 8.88
CA LYS A 150 15.20 1.74 8.54
C LYS A 150 15.20 2.20 7.09
N LEU A 151 14.83 1.32 6.16
CA LEU A 151 14.94 1.55 4.73
C LEU A 151 13.65 2.05 4.07
N MET A 152 12.53 2.03 4.78
CA MET A 152 11.25 2.51 4.24
C MET A 152 11.31 3.94 3.71
N PRO A 153 11.95 4.93 4.39
CA PRO A 153 12.06 6.28 3.84
C PRO A 153 12.89 6.37 2.55
N GLU A 154 13.85 5.46 2.35
CA GLU A 154 14.68 5.41 1.15
C GLU A 154 13.96 4.75 -0.03
N LEU A 155 13.11 3.76 0.24
CA LEU A 155 12.40 2.98 -0.76
C LEU A 155 10.97 3.46 -1.03
N LEU A 156 10.54 4.57 -0.41
CA LEU A 156 9.13 5.00 -0.49
C LEU A 156 8.66 5.23 -1.92
N ALA A 157 9.49 5.74 -2.82
CA ALA A 157 9.15 5.92 -4.24
C ALA A 157 8.72 4.61 -4.94
N MET A 158 9.20 3.45 -4.47
CA MET A 158 8.83 2.14 -5.02
C MET A 158 7.44 1.68 -4.59
N VAL A 159 6.94 2.17 -3.46
CA VAL A 159 5.66 1.74 -2.85
C VAL A 159 4.59 2.83 -2.84
N ALA A 160 4.98 4.08 -3.08
CA ALA A 160 4.13 5.25 -3.27
C ALA A 160 4.59 6.00 -4.54
N PRO A 161 4.28 5.46 -5.76
CA PRO A 161 4.99 5.82 -6.97
C PRO A 161 4.41 7.01 -7.75
N THR A 162 3.32 7.60 -7.32
CA THR A 162 2.68 8.73 -8.00
C THR A 162 2.58 9.94 -7.09
N VAL A 163 2.41 11.13 -7.66
CA VAL A 163 2.11 12.34 -6.87
C VAL A 163 0.87 12.14 -6.01
N ASN A 164 -0.11 11.40 -6.53
CA ASN A 164 -1.35 11.11 -5.80
C ASN A 164 -1.14 10.18 -4.60
N SER A 165 -0.15 9.28 -4.61
CA SER A 165 0.16 8.41 -3.48
C SER A 165 0.45 9.21 -2.20
N TYR A 166 1.09 10.39 -2.32
CA TYR A 166 1.43 11.26 -1.19
C TYR A 166 0.23 12.03 -0.63
N ARG A 167 -0.86 12.14 -1.40
CA ARG A 167 -2.13 12.70 -0.90
C ARG A 167 -2.82 11.74 0.07
N ARG A 168 -2.47 10.44 0.04
CA ARG A 168 -2.91 9.44 1.01
C ARG A 168 -2.13 9.54 2.32
N LEU A 169 -0.83 9.83 2.27
CA LEU A 169 0.09 9.83 3.40
C LEU A 169 -0.03 11.12 4.25
N ILE A 170 -1.20 11.31 4.82
CA ILE A 170 -1.51 12.45 5.68
C ILE A 170 -2.09 11.97 7.02
N PRO A 171 -1.79 12.66 8.14
CA PRO A 171 -2.27 12.26 9.46
C PRO A 171 -3.81 12.18 9.53
N GLY A 172 -4.33 11.22 10.29
CA GLY A 172 -5.77 11.10 10.58
C GLY A 172 -6.60 10.32 9.54
N PHE A 173 -6.00 9.81 8.45
CA PHE A 173 -6.68 9.03 7.42
C PHE A 173 -6.17 7.59 7.30
N TRP A 174 -5.84 6.96 8.43
CA TRP A 174 -5.35 5.57 8.53
C TRP A 174 -4.09 5.28 7.69
N ALA A 175 -3.35 6.33 7.35
CA ALA A 175 -2.10 6.25 6.63
C ALA A 175 -0.96 6.78 7.50
N PRO A 176 0.09 5.99 7.74
CA PRO A 176 1.22 6.41 8.55
C PRO A 176 2.09 7.43 7.80
N THR A 177 2.74 8.32 8.56
CA THR A 177 3.66 9.35 8.05
C THR A 177 5.10 9.12 8.45
N ASP A 178 5.33 8.08 9.25
CA ASP A 178 6.64 7.71 9.79
C ASP A 178 6.85 6.21 9.68
N SER A 179 8.08 5.77 9.55
CA SER A 179 8.44 4.35 9.49
C SER A 179 8.45 3.70 10.88
N ALA A 180 7.33 3.79 11.58
CA ALA A 180 7.15 3.21 12.91
C ALA A 180 6.58 1.79 12.82
N TRP A 181 6.83 0.98 13.85
CA TRP A 181 6.29 -0.37 13.96
C TRP A 181 5.61 -0.63 15.31
N SER A 182 4.71 -1.58 15.34
CA SER A 182 4.09 -2.09 16.58
C SER A 182 3.46 -3.46 16.38
N VAL A 183 3.01 -4.05 17.48
CA VAL A 183 2.21 -5.27 17.49
C VAL A 183 0.73 -4.90 17.44
N ASP A 184 -0.01 -5.51 16.51
CA ASP A 184 -1.46 -5.34 16.29
C ASP A 184 -1.96 -3.88 16.26
N ASN A 185 -1.11 -2.97 15.82
CA ASN A 185 -1.42 -1.53 15.77
C ASN A 185 -1.58 -1.05 14.31
N ARG A 186 -2.78 -0.64 13.95
CA ARG A 186 -3.12 -0.16 12.60
C ARG A 186 -2.72 1.29 12.34
N THR A 187 -2.16 2.00 13.31
CA THR A 187 -1.68 3.38 13.14
C THR A 187 -0.20 3.46 12.75
N THR A 188 0.52 2.31 12.72
CA THR A 188 1.93 2.23 12.34
C THR A 188 2.14 1.78 10.90
N SER A 189 3.30 2.05 10.33
CA SER A 189 3.71 1.62 8.98
C SER A 189 3.95 0.11 8.88
N LEU A 190 4.45 -0.48 9.95
CA LEU A 190 4.70 -1.90 10.08
C LEU A 190 3.90 -2.44 11.27
N ARG A 191 3.04 -3.40 11.00
CA ARG A 191 2.27 -4.09 12.03
C ARG A 191 2.71 -5.54 12.11
N VAL A 192 3.33 -5.92 13.22
CA VAL A 192 3.58 -7.32 13.54
C VAL A 192 2.27 -7.94 14.00
N ILE A 193 1.89 -9.04 13.40
CA ILE A 193 0.68 -9.79 13.74
C ILE A 193 1.13 -11.12 14.35
N PRO A 194 1.08 -11.25 15.70
CA PRO A 194 1.43 -12.47 16.39
C PRO A 194 0.46 -13.59 16.05
N GLY A 195 0.93 -14.83 16.22
CA GLY A 195 0.08 -15.97 15.99
C GLY A 195 0.83 -17.29 16.10
N SER A 196 0.26 -18.34 15.52
CA SER A 196 0.92 -19.63 15.40
C SER A 196 2.11 -19.55 14.41
N PRO A 197 2.99 -20.58 14.36
CA PRO A 197 4.06 -20.61 13.36
C PRO A 197 3.60 -20.38 11.92
N LYS A 198 2.36 -20.75 11.60
CA LYS A 198 1.78 -20.58 10.26
C LYS A 198 1.18 -19.18 10.01
N SER A 199 0.86 -18.43 11.06
CA SER A 199 0.16 -17.14 10.97
C SER A 199 0.98 -15.94 11.40
N GLN A 200 2.13 -16.14 12.06
CA GLN A 200 3.07 -15.09 12.44
C GLN A 200 3.58 -14.36 11.20
N ARG A 201 3.37 -13.04 11.14
CA ARG A 201 3.69 -12.24 9.94
C ARG A 201 3.89 -10.77 10.27
N VAL A 202 4.38 -10.02 9.31
CA VAL A 202 4.40 -8.56 9.33
C VAL A 202 3.54 -8.02 8.20
N GLU A 203 2.74 -7.02 8.50
CA GLU A 203 1.97 -6.24 7.54
C GLU A 203 2.71 -4.95 7.22
N TYR A 204 3.06 -4.79 5.95
CA TYR A 204 3.70 -3.59 5.39
C TYR A 204 2.62 -2.66 4.87
N ARG A 205 2.27 -1.61 5.64
CA ARG A 205 1.04 -0.83 5.48
C ARG A 205 1.18 0.42 4.62
N ILE A 206 2.42 0.79 4.30
CA ILE A 206 2.69 2.06 3.62
C ILE A 206 2.36 2.02 2.12
N ALA A 207 2.35 0.83 1.51
CA ALA A 207 2.15 0.68 0.08
C ALA A 207 0.78 1.22 -0.37
N ALA A 208 0.79 1.98 -1.45
CA ALA A 208 -0.41 2.54 -2.05
C ALA A 208 -1.04 1.58 -3.07
N ALA A 209 -2.36 1.64 -3.25
CA ALA A 209 -3.09 0.77 -4.18
C ALA A 209 -2.69 0.98 -5.65
N ASP A 210 -2.18 2.15 -6.01
CA ASP A 210 -1.72 2.48 -7.37
C ASP A 210 -0.35 1.88 -7.72
N ALA A 211 0.42 1.43 -6.72
CA ALA A 211 1.75 0.90 -6.95
C ALA A 211 1.74 -0.47 -7.67
N ASN A 212 2.86 -0.77 -8.33
CA ASN A 212 3.09 -2.04 -9.02
C ASN A 212 3.38 -3.15 -7.99
N PRO A 213 2.61 -4.27 -7.97
CA PRO A 213 2.78 -5.33 -6.98
C PRO A 213 4.18 -5.95 -6.92
N TYR A 214 4.84 -6.10 -8.06
CA TYR A 214 6.21 -6.65 -8.11
C TYR A 214 7.21 -5.71 -7.43
N VAL A 215 7.09 -4.42 -7.71
CA VAL A 215 7.98 -3.38 -7.15
C VAL A 215 7.76 -3.23 -5.65
N ILE A 216 6.50 -3.27 -5.19
CA ILE A 216 6.17 -3.21 -3.76
C ILE A 216 6.80 -4.41 -3.02
N LEU A 217 6.57 -5.62 -3.53
CA LEU A 217 7.11 -6.83 -2.90
C LEU A 217 8.64 -6.84 -2.91
N SER A 218 9.27 -6.38 -3.99
CA SER A 218 10.71 -6.25 -4.07
C SER A 218 11.26 -5.32 -2.99
N ALA A 219 10.64 -4.15 -2.80
CA ALA A 219 11.04 -3.19 -1.76
C ALA A 219 10.87 -3.75 -0.34
N ALA A 220 9.71 -4.38 -0.06
CA ALA A 220 9.40 -4.94 1.26
C ALA A 220 10.31 -6.13 1.61
N LEU A 221 10.62 -6.99 0.64
CA LEU A 221 11.48 -8.15 0.86
C LEU A 221 12.96 -7.76 0.94
N ALA A 222 13.46 -6.94 0.02
CA ALA A 222 14.84 -6.52 0.02
C ALA A 222 15.22 -5.79 1.32
N SER A 223 14.40 -4.85 1.77
CA SER A 223 14.62 -4.15 3.04
C SER A 223 14.61 -5.10 4.24
N GLY A 224 13.68 -6.05 4.26
CA GLY A 224 13.61 -7.04 5.32
C GLY A 224 14.79 -8.02 5.33
N PHE A 225 15.20 -8.54 4.19
CA PHE A 225 16.37 -9.42 4.08
C PHE A 225 17.67 -8.69 4.42
N TRP A 226 17.82 -7.47 3.95
CA TRP A 226 18.96 -6.63 4.35
C TRP A 226 19.00 -6.45 5.88
N GLY A 227 17.83 -6.28 6.52
CA GLY A 227 17.72 -6.22 7.97
C GLY A 227 18.20 -7.49 8.66
N ILE A 228 17.84 -8.67 8.14
CA ILE A 228 18.30 -9.97 8.66
C ILE A 228 19.82 -10.12 8.49
N GLU A 229 20.36 -9.86 7.31
CA GLU A 229 21.78 -9.96 7.02
C GLU A 229 22.65 -9.07 7.92
N ASN A 230 22.15 -7.87 8.20
CA ASN A 230 22.86 -6.87 9.02
C ASN A 230 22.41 -6.89 10.51
N ARG A 231 21.51 -7.80 10.91
CA ARG A 231 20.95 -7.92 12.26
C ARG A 231 20.46 -6.58 12.81
N VAL A 232 19.69 -5.87 11.99
CA VAL A 232 19.21 -4.53 12.32
C VAL A 232 18.13 -4.60 13.37
N GLU A 233 18.41 -4.04 14.55
CA GLU A 233 17.39 -3.93 15.59
C GLU A 233 16.42 -2.80 15.23
N PRO A 234 15.11 -3.03 15.31
CA PRO A 234 14.14 -1.95 15.13
C PRO A 234 14.17 -0.99 16.32
N GLU A 235 13.74 0.24 16.09
CA GLU A 235 13.47 1.19 17.17
C GLU A 235 12.44 0.63 18.16
N PRO A 236 12.30 1.20 19.36
CA PRO A 236 11.29 0.76 20.30
C PRO A 236 9.89 0.71 19.70
N MET A 237 9.14 -0.34 20.05
CA MET A 237 7.76 -0.54 19.63
C MET A 237 6.87 0.65 20.06
N VAL A 238 6.01 1.11 19.17
CA VAL A 238 5.05 2.17 19.48
C VAL A 238 3.92 1.63 20.35
N GLU A 239 3.70 2.27 21.48
CA GLU A 239 2.54 2.03 22.35
C GLU A 239 1.44 3.08 22.11
N GLY A 240 0.20 2.63 21.94
CA GLY A 240 -0.95 3.49 21.69
C GLY A 240 -1.03 4.04 20.26
N ASN A 241 -1.64 5.20 20.10
CA ASN A 241 -1.88 5.82 18.79
C ASN A 241 -0.59 6.47 18.25
N ALA A 242 -0.06 5.95 17.15
CA ALA A 242 1.15 6.47 16.52
C ALA A 242 0.99 7.91 15.99
N TYR A 243 -0.22 8.33 15.62
CA TYR A 243 -0.47 9.71 15.15
C TYR A 243 -0.27 10.79 16.22
N GLU A 244 -0.27 10.40 17.49
CA GLU A 244 -0.07 11.30 18.63
C GLU A 244 1.39 11.32 19.11
N LYS A 245 2.26 10.53 18.47
CA LYS A 245 3.67 10.41 18.84
C LYS A 245 4.53 11.30 17.95
N ARG A 246 5.67 11.69 18.50
CA ARG A 246 6.74 12.34 17.76
C ARG A 246 7.87 11.34 17.55
N PHE A 247 8.29 11.18 16.29
CA PHE A 247 9.36 10.29 15.93
C PHE A 247 10.62 11.09 15.55
N PRO A 248 11.82 10.46 15.66
CA PRO A 248 13.04 11.04 15.12
C PRO A 248 12.91 11.32 13.62
N GLU A 249 13.55 12.38 13.14
CA GLU A 249 13.45 12.81 11.73
C GLU A 249 13.89 11.75 10.73
N TYR A 250 14.83 10.87 11.11
CA TYR A 250 15.27 9.78 10.23
C TYR A 250 14.20 8.69 9.99
N LEU A 251 13.15 8.64 10.81
CA LEU A 251 11.97 7.78 10.59
C LEU A 251 10.88 8.48 9.77
N ALA A 252 10.97 9.79 9.57
CA ALA A 252 9.96 10.53 8.82
C ALA A 252 9.98 10.12 7.35
N LEU A 253 8.79 9.80 6.83
CA LEU A 253 8.61 9.49 5.43
C LEU A 253 8.69 10.77 4.58
N PRO A 254 9.26 10.72 3.38
CA PRO A 254 9.19 11.81 2.41
C PRO A 254 7.75 12.23 2.15
N ARG A 255 7.52 13.53 1.96
CA ARG A 255 6.18 14.09 1.76
C ARG A 255 5.82 14.32 0.30
N THR A 256 6.79 14.20 -0.60
CA THR A 256 6.60 14.38 -2.04
C THR A 256 7.24 13.25 -2.82
N LEU A 257 6.76 13.04 -4.03
CA LEU A 257 7.35 12.06 -4.94
C LEU A 257 8.78 12.45 -5.30
N TRP A 258 9.06 13.75 -5.42
CA TRP A 258 10.40 14.25 -5.67
C TRP A 258 11.38 13.84 -4.58
N ASP A 259 11.06 14.15 -3.32
CA ASP A 259 11.93 13.83 -2.18
C ASP A 259 12.17 12.32 -2.07
N SER A 260 11.15 11.52 -2.34
CA SER A 260 11.26 10.06 -2.35
C SER A 260 12.16 9.56 -3.47
N ALA A 261 12.07 10.15 -4.66
CA ALA A 261 12.95 9.81 -5.78
C ALA A 261 14.41 10.15 -5.46
N GLN A 262 14.68 11.31 -4.82
CA GLN A 262 16.03 11.69 -4.42
C GLN A 262 16.59 10.73 -3.35
N ARG A 263 15.79 10.34 -2.35
CA ARG A 263 16.22 9.35 -1.34
C ARG A 263 16.51 7.99 -1.96
N LEU A 264 15.71 7.53 -2.91
CA LEU A 264 15.97 6.28 -3.64
C LEU A 264 17.30 6.34 -4.42
N LYS A 265 17.54 7.44 -5.14
CA LYS A 265 18.80 7.65 -5.88
C LYS A 265 20.03 7.64 -4.98
N ALA A 266 19.92 8.19 -3.79
CA ALA A 266 20.99 8.25 -2.80
C ALA A 266 21.17 6.95 -2.00
N SER A 267 20.20 6.02 -2.06
CA SER A 267 20.20 4.79 -1.28
C SER A 267 21.28 3.82 -1.74
N LYS A 268 22.30 3.63 -0.92
CA LYS A 268 23.33 2.61 -1.18
C LYS A 268 22.73 1.21 -1.23
N MET A 269 21.81 0.90 -0.30
CA MET A 269 21.15 -0.41 -0.27
C MET A 269 20.35 -0.66 -1.55
N ALA A 270 19.59 0.32 -2.03
CA ALA A 270 18.83 0.15 -3.27
C ALA A 270 19.76 -0.13 -4.46
N ARG A 271 20.89 0.54 -4.55
CA ARG A 271 21.90 0.30 -5.59
C ARG A 271 22.54 -1.08 -5.49
N ASP A 272 22.92 -1.48 -4.29
CA ASP A 272 23.53 -2.79 -4.04
C ASP A 272 22.55 -3.96 -4.35
N TRP A 273 21.25 -3.79 -4.11
CA TRP A 273 20.25 -4.85 -4.24
C TRP A 273 19.49 -4.86 -5.58
N PHE A 274 19.27 -3.71 -6.17
CA PHE A 274 18.51 -3.58 -7.43
C PHE A 274 19.39 -3.18 -8.63
N GLY A 275 20.62 -2.76 -8.38
CA GLY A 275 21.56 -2.26 -9.40
C GLY A 275 21.35 -0.79 -9.73
N ASP A 276 22.43 -0.13 -10.16
CA ASP A 276 22.42 1.29 -10.50
C ASP A 276 21.47 1.61 -11.64
N GLU A 277 21.42 0.75 -12.66
CA GLU A 277 20.55 0.94 -13.83
C GLU A 277 19.08 1.01 -13.45
N PHE A 278 18.60 0.09 -12.60
CA PHE A 278 17.22 0.11 -12.11
C PHE A 278 16.95 1.37 -11.30
N VAL A 279 17.83 1.70 -10.34
CA VAL A 279 17.64 2.85 -9.43
C VAL A 279 17.59 4.16 -10.21
N GLU A 280 18.54 4.39 -11.12
CA GLU A 280 18.58 5.60 -11.95
C GLU A 280 17.35 5.70 -12.85
N HIS A 281 17.02 4.62 -13.56
CA HIS A 281 15.85 4.61 -14.45
C HIS A 281 14.55 4.84 -13.68
N TYR A 282 14.35 4.09 -12.59
CA TYR A 282 13.12 4.18 -11.81
C TYR A 282 12.94 5.57 -11.18
N ALA A 283 14.00 6.09 -10.55
CA ALA A 283 13.97 7.45 -9.98
C ALA A 283 13.71 8.51 -11.06
N ALA A 284 14.36 8.41 -12.23
CA ALA A 284 14.14 9.35 -13.33
C ALA A 284 12.69 9.36 -13.82
N THR A 285 12.00 8.21 -13.83
CA THR A 285 10.56 8.14 -14.16
C THR A 285 9.69 8.84 -13.11
N ARG A 286 10.06 8.79 -11.81
CA ARG A 286 9.33 9.49 -10.74
C ARG A 286 9.60 10.99 -10.77
N GLU A 287 10.83 11.39 -11.06
CA GLU A 287 11.18 12.80 -11.27
C GLU A 287 10.43 13.39 -12.47
N TRP A 288 10.26 12.62 -13.54
CA TRP A 288 9.48 13.04 -14.70
C TRP A 288 8.00 13.24 -14.34
N GLU A 289 7.39 12.30 -13.64
CA GLU A 289 6.00 12.37 -13.15
C GLU A 289 5.76 13.65 -12.32
N GLU A 290 6.68 13.95 -11.40
CA GLU A 290 6.60 15.16 -10.58
C GLU A 290 6.77 16.43 -11.41
N ARG A 291 7.67 16.46 -12.40
CA ARG A 291 7.82 17.61 -13.32
C ARG A 291 6.58 17.83 -14.15
N GLU A 292 5.97 16.78 -14.68
CA GLU A 292 4.72 16.91 -15.43
C GLU A 292 3.59 17.43 -14.56
N PHE A 293 3.45 16.91 -13.34
CA PHE A 293 2.45 17.43 -12.40
C PHE A 293 2.63 18.93 -12.12
N ARG A 294 3.84 19.41 -11.93
CA ARG A 294 4.14 20.84 -11.65
C ARG A 294 3.83 21.77 -12.82
N ARG A 295 3.61 21.26 -14.01
CA ARG A 295 3.18 22.05 -15.17
C ARG A 295 1.69 22.34 -15.16
N HIS A 296 0.92 21.64 -14.34
CA HIS A 296 -0.52 21.85 -14.24
C HIS A 296 -0.84 22.86 -13.14
N ILE A 297 -1.75 23.77 -13.45
CA ILE A 297 -2.33 24.71 -12.48
C ILE A 297 -3.65 24.13 -12.02
N SER A 298 -3.79 23.91 -10.71
CA SER A 298 -4.99 23.30 -10.14
C SER A 298 -6.13 24.31 -9.96
N ASP A 299 -7.37 23.83 -9.99
CA ASP A 299 -8.56 24.65 -9.69
C ASP A 299 -8.44 25.34 -8.32
N TRP A 300 -7.77 24.68 -7.35
CA TRP A 300 -7.55 25.26 -6.04
C TRP A 300 -6.61 26.47 -6.10
N GLU A 301 -5.55 26.42 -6.89
CA GLU A 301 -4.62 27.54 -7.07
C GLU A 301 -5.34 28.71 -7.76
N LEU A 302 -6.13 28.44 -8.81
CA LEU A 302 -6.93 29.47 -9.47
C LEU A 302 -7.92 30.12 -8.49
N ALA A 303 -8.69 29.31 -7.76
CA ALA A 303 -9.66 29.82 -6.79
C ALA A 303 -9.00 30.57 -5.62
N ARG A 304 -7.78 30.19 -5.24
CA ARG A 304 -7.07 30.77 -4.10
C ARG A 304 -6.33 32.04 -4.42
N TYR A 305 -5.70 32.10 -5.63
CA TYR A 305 -4.70 33.12 -5.91
C TYR A 305 -5.10 34.11 -7.01
N PHE A 306 -6.10 33.81 -7.81
CA PHE A 306 -6.40 34.58 -9.04
C PHE A 306 -6.66 36.07 -8.80
N GLU A 307 -7.34 36.44 -7.70
CA GLU A 307 -7.63 37.83 -7.35
C GLU A 307 -6.82 38.36 -6.14
N ILE A 308 -6.17 37.46 -5.38
CA ILE A 308 -5.56 37.86 -4.10
C ILE A 308 -4.12 38.35 -4.28
N ILE A 309 -3.46 37.97 -5.36
CA ILE A 309 -2.04 38.28 -5.60
C ILE A 309 -1.90 39.13 -6.87
#